data_217bc2400dd746dd17aad8d43c79243d
#
_entry.id   217bc2400dd746dd17aad8d43c79243d
#
_cell.length_a   1.000
_cell.length_b   1.000
_cell.length_c   1.000
_cell.angle_alpha   90.00
_cell.angle_beta   90.00
_cell.angle_gamma   90.00
#
_symmetry.space_group_name_H-M   'P 1'
#
loop_
_entity.id
_entity.type
_entity.pdbx_description
1 polymer ?
#
loop_
_entity_poly.entity_id
_entity_poly.type
_entity_poly.pdbx_seq_one_letter_code
_entity_poly.pdbx_strand_id
1 'polypeptide(L)'
;MPSAIHRSISTRLTLGFGGILILLIAVAAVGQISAKAVQKRMQEITGVNATKTKLANAMLATVNALSIQSRSVVMLDAVDAARSKEQSQQLNESLKRYAAQERELSALAQAGGTNPAEQAPMQDIEAIAKTTRPELQ
;
A
#
# COMPACT_ATOMS: atom_id res chain seq x y z
N MET A 1 31.51 -40.84 53.77
CA MET A 1 31.95 -39.46 54.01
C MET A 1 31.67 -38.67 52.72
N PRO A 2 30.74 -37.72 52.69
CA PRO A 2 30.46 -36.95 51.47
C PRO A 2 31.52 -35.86 51.34
N SER A 3 32.24 -35.91 50.23
CA SER A 3 33.21 -34.87 49.80
C SER A 3 32.48 -33.57 49.58
N ALA A 4 32.62 -32.63 50.50
CA ALA A 4 32.21 -31.27 50.33
C ALA A 4 32.98 -30.66 49.16
N ILE A 5 32.32 -30.50 48.03
CA ILE A 5 32.85 -29.81 46.88
C ILE A 5 33.06 -28.35 47.27
N HIS A 6 34.27 -27.99 47.66
CA HIS A 6 34.72 -26.61 47.77
C HIS A 6 34.64 -25.96 46.40
N ARG A 7 33.47 -25.48 46.01
CA ARG A 7 33.37 -24.60 44.82
C ARG A 7 34.11 -23.31 45.16
N SER A 8 35.27 -23.15 44.55
CA SER A 8 36.11 -21.95 44.64
C SER A 8 35.22 -20.71 44.41
N ILE A 9 35.48 -19.63 45.16
CA ILE A 9 34.82 -18.33 45.02
C ILE A 9 34.88 -17.87 43.55
N SER A 10 35.98 -18.15 42.88
CA SER A 10 36.16 -17.92 41.43
C SER A 10 35.07 -18.63 40.57
N THR A 11 34.77 -19.89 40.84
CA THR A 11 33.76 -20.65 40.09
C THR A 11 32.34 -20.08 40.26
N ARG A 12 32.01 -19.61 41.44
CA ARG A 12 30.72 -18.94 41.72
C ARG A 12 30.62 -17.60 41.01
N LEU A 13 31.70 -16.83 40.99
CA LEU A 13 31.78 -15.55 40.30
C LEU A 13 31.67 -15.73 38.78
N THR A 14 32.38 -16.71 38.21
CA THR A 14 32.35 -17.00 36.77
C THR A 14 30.97 -17.50 36.35
N LEU A 15 30.30 -18.32 37.15
CA LEU A 15 28.95 -18.82 36.87
C LEU A 15 27.91 -17.68 36.91
N GLY A 16 28.01 -16.78 37.90
CA GLY A 16 27.12 -15.62 38.01
C GLY A 16 27.32 -14.64 36.89
N PHE A 17 28.56 -14.29 36.58
CA PHE A 17 28.88 -13.36 35.47
C PHE A 17 28.55 -13.94 34.08
N GLY A 18 28.85 -15.23 33.87
CA GLY A 18 28.50 -15.96 32.65
C GLY A 18 26.98 -16.04 32.45
N GLY A 19 26.21 -16.25 33.51
CA GLY A 19 24.73 -16.24 33.42
C GLY A 19 24.17 -14.87 32.99
N ILE A 20 24.70 -13.80 33.58
CA ILE A 20 24.30 -12.44 33.19
C ILE A 20 24.65 -12.16 31.69
N LEU A 21 25.82 -12.57 31.27
CA LEU A 21 26.27 -12.37 29.90
C LEU A 21 25.41 -13.12 28.87
N ILE A 22 25.04 -14.36 29.18
CA ILE A 22 24.11 -15.14 28.34
C ILE A 22 22.74 -14.46 28.29
N LEU A 23 22.26 -13.93 29.41
CA LEU A 23 20.96 -13.25 29.48
C LEU A 23 20.97 -11.95 28.64
N LEU A 24 22.06 -11.18 28.69
CA LEU A 24 22.26 -9.99 27.84
C LEU A 24 22.25 -10.34 26.35
N ILE A 25 22.94 -11.41 25.96
CA ILE A 25 22.95 -11.88 24.58
C ILE A 25 21.52 -12.29 24.14
N ALA A 26 20.80 -13.01 24.98
CA ALA A 26 19.41 -13.41 24.69
C ALA A 26 18.49 -12.20 24.50
N VAL A 27 18.57 -11.21 25.38
CA VAL A 27 17.79 -9.96 25.27
C VAL A 27 18.15 -9.19 24.00
N ALA A 28 19.44 -9.08 23.69
CA ALA A 28 19.90 -8.43 22.46
C ALA A 28 19.37 -9.14 21.19
N ALA A 29 19.38 -10.47 21.17
CA ALA A 29 18.86 -11.26 20.06
C ALA A 29 17.35 -11.06 19.85
N VAL A 30 16.57 -11.09 20.94
CA VAL A 30 15.12 -10.81 20.89
C VAL A 30 14.85 -9.39 20.42
N GLY A 31 15.61 -8.41 20.92
CA GLY A 31 15.50 -7.01 20.48
C GLY A 31 15.75 -6.83 18.98
N GLN A 32 16.76 -7.49 18.44
CA GLN A 32 17.08 -7.45 17.00
C GLN A 32 15.96 -8.04 16.13
N ILE A 33 15.37 -9.16 16.55
CA ILE A 33 14.25 -9.81 15.83
C ILE A 33 13.02 -8.90 15.83
N SER A 34 12.70 -8.31 16.98
CA SER A 34 11.57 -7.38 17.13
C SER A 34 11.76 -6.12 16.29
N ALA A 35 12.97 -5.54 16.28
CA ALA A 35 13.28 -4.36 15.48
C ALA A 35 13.11 -4.62 13.96
N LYS A 36 13.57 -5.77 13.46
CA LYS A 36 13.39 -6.18 12.05
C LYS A 36 11.92 -6.36 11.68
N ALA A 37 11.12 -6.93 12.58
CA ALA A 37 9.68 -7.11 12.36
C ALA A 37 8.95 -5.77 12.28
N VAL A 38 9.27 -4.82 13.15
CA VAL A 38 8.72 -3.45 13.12
C VAL A 38 9.14 -2.72 11.85
N GLN A 39 10.41 -2.82 11.46
CA GLN A 39 10.93 -2.17 10.26
C GLN A 39 10.24 -2.69 8.99
N LYS A 40 10.00 -4.00 8.89
CA LYS A 40 9.27 -4.61 7.77
C LYS A 40 7.82 -4.10 7.70
N ARG A 41 7.12 -4.05 8.84
CA ARG A 41 5.75 -3.51 8.90
C ARG A 41 5.69 -2.02 8.56
N MET A 42 6.67 -1.23 9.00
CA MET A 42 6.76 0.17 8.61
C MET A 42 6.98 0.36 7.11
N GLN A 43 7.82 -0.46 6.48
CA GLN A 43 8.01 -0.41 5.02
C GLN A 43 6.74 -0.79 4.25
N GLU A 44 5.98 -1.78 4.71
CA GLU A 44 4.69 -2.15 4.12
C GLU A 44 3.67 -1.01 4.26
N ILE A 45 3.57 -0.39 5.43
CA ILE A 45 2.64 0.71 5.68
C ILE A 45 3.04 1.97 4.89
N THR A 46 4.32 2.33 4.90
CA THR A 46 4.77 3.59 4.29
C THR A 46 4.94 3.47 2.77
N GLY A 47 5.41 2.32 2.28
CA GLY A 47 5.64 2.10 0.85
C GLY A 47 4.35 1.79 0.09
N VAL A 48 3.69 0.70 0.44
CA VAL A 48 2.53 0.19 -0.31
C VAL A 48 1.30 1.08 -0.10
N ASN A 49 0.99 1.44 1.14
CA ASN A 49 -0.20 2.24 1.43
C ASN A 49 -0.06 3.69 0.95
N ALA A 50 1.14 4.29 1.04
CA ALA A 50 1.37 5.62 0.46
C ALA A 50 1.22 5.60 -1.06
N THR A 51 1.70 4.54 -1.74
CA THR A 51 1.53 4.38 -3.18
C THR A 51 0.06 4.18 -3.56
N LYS A 52 -0.69 3.35 -2.82
CA LYS A 52 -2.15 3.18 -3.01
C LYS A 52 -2.89 4.51 -2.85
N THR A 53 -2.59 5.27 -1.80
CA THR A 53 -3.22 6.57 -1.52
C THR A 53 -2.90 7.58 -2.63
N LYS A 54 -1.65 7.65 -3.09
CA LYS A 54 -1.25 8.52 -4.20
C LYS A 54 -1.99 8.16 -5.48
N LEU A 55 -2.11 6.88 -5.77
CA LEU A 55 -2.80 6.38 -6.97
C LEU A 55 -4.31 6.64 -6.89
N ALA A 56 -4.94 6.41 -5.74
CA ALA A 56 -6.36 6.73 -5.52
C ALA A 56 -6.65 8.24 -5.71
N ASN A 57 -5.79 9.11 -5.20
CA ASN A 57 -5.90 10.55 -5.41
C ASN A 57 -5.70 10.95 -6.88
N ALA A 58 -4.78 10.28 -7.60
CA ALA A 58 -4.60 10.50 -9.03
C ALA A 58 -5.82 10.04 -9.84
N MET A 59 -6.45 8.92 -9.46
CA MET A 59 -7.71 8.47 -10.05
C MET A 59 -8.84 9.48 -9.82
N LEU A 60 -8.98 10.00 -8.61
CA LEU A 60 -9.97 11.04 -8.29
C LEU A 60 -9.77 12.29 -9.15
N ALA A 61 -8.53 12.74 -9.30
CA ALA A 61 -8.20 13.86 -10.18
C ALA A 61 -8.56 13.58 -11.64
N THR A 62 -8.34 12.35 -12.11
CA THR A 62 -8.72 11.92 -13.48
C THR A 62 -10.24 11.90 -13.65
N VAL A 63 -11.00 11.42 -12.68
CA VAL A 63 -12.48 11.45 -12.70
C VAL A 63 -13.01 12.88 -12.75
N ASN A 64 -12.44 13.78 -11.98
CA ASN A 64 -12.81 15.21 -12.02
C ASN A 64 -12.51 15.82 -13.41
N ALA A 65 -11.37 15.50 -14.00
CA ALA A 65 -11.02 15.94 -15.35
C ALA A 65 -12.01 15.38 -16.40
N LEU A 66 -12.36 14.09 -16.31
CA LEU A 66 -13.36 13.45 -17.18
C LEU A 66 -14.72 14.15 -17.07
N SER A 67 -15.16 14.50 -15.87
CA SER A 67 -16.42 15.20 -15.63
C SER A 67 -16.45 16.59 -16.29
N ILE A 68 -15.34 17.31 -16.25
CA ILE A 68 -15.19 18.63 -16.90
C ILE A 68 -15.15 18.46 -18.41
N GLN A 69 -14.36 17.52 -18.92
CA GLN A 69 -14.19 17.27 -20.35
C GLN A 69 -15.48 16.81 -21.00
N SER A 70 -16.24 15.91 -20.37
CA SER A 70 -17.53 15.45 -20.90
C SER A 70 -18.55 16.57 -21.04
N ARG A 71 -18.62 17.48 -20.04
CA ARG A 71 -19.48 18.68 -20.14
C ARG A 71 -19.02 19.62 -21.25
N SER A 72 -17.70 19.78 -21.41
CA SER A 72 -17.14 20.62 -22.47
C SER A 72 -17.45 20.09 -23.86
N VAL A 73 -17.37 18.77 -24.06
CA VAL A 73 -17.74 18.12 -25.34
C VAL A 73 -19.19 18.41 -25.68
N VAL A 74 -20.13 18.19 -24.75
CA VAL A 74 -21.55 18.42 -24.97
C VAL A 74 -21.84 19.89 -25.28
N MET A 75 -21.18 20.83 -24.60
CA MET A 75 -21.38 22.27 -24.84
C MET A 75 -20.80 22.74 -26.16
N LEU A 76 -19.67 22.18 -26.59
CA LEU A 76 -18.99 22.57 -27.82
C LEU A 76 -19.55 21.93 -29.06
N ASP A 77 -20.20 20.78 -28.95
CA ASP A 77 -20.74 20.04 -30.09
C ASP A 77 -21.76 20.87 -30.91
N ALA A 78 -22.53 21.71 -30.21
CA ALA A 78 -23.50 22.61 -30.83
C ALA A 78 -22.90 23.90 -31.40
N VAL A 79 -21.65 24.27 -31.05
CA VAL A 79 -21.07 25.60 -31.32
C VAL A 79 -19.81 25.52 -32.18
N ASP A 80 -18.93 24.54 -31.93
CA ASP A 80 -17.62 24.42 -32.57
C ASP A 80 -17.21 22.94 -32.68
N ALA A 81 -17.53 22.33 -33.79
CA ALA A 81 -17.24 20.90 -34.04
C ALA A 81 -15.74 20.57 -34.03
N ALA A 82 -14.86 21.52 -34.36
CA ALA A 82 -13.41 21.26 -34.34
C ALA A 82 -12.90 21.13 -32.91
N ARG A 83 -13.31 22.03 -32.03
CA ARG A 83 -12.98 21.99 -30.60
C ARG A 83 -13.65 20.82 -29.90
N SER A 84 -14.89 20.48 -30.29
CA SER A 84 -15.58 19.30 -29.77
C SER A 84 -14.78 18.02 -30.04
N LYS A 85 -14.23 17.88 -31.25
CA LYS A 85 -13.38 16.73 -31.62
C LYS A 85 -12.08 16.69 -30.79
N GLU A 86 -11.42 17.81 -30.57
CA GLU A 86 -10.22 17.89 -29.74
C GLU A 86 -10.53 17.49 -28.28
N GLN A 87 -11.62 18.00 -27.72
CA GLN A 87 -12.07 17.65 -26.37
C GLN A 87 -12.45 16.16 -26.25
N SER A 88 -13.05 15.58 -27.28
CA SER A 88 -13.35 14.14 -27.33
C SER A 88 -12.09 13.29 -27.36
N GLN A 89 -11.02 13.73 -28.02
CA GLN A 89 -9.73 13.05 -27.98
C GLN A 89 -9.11 13.10 -26.58
N GLN A 90 -9.13 14.27 -25.92
CA GLN A 90 -8.63 14.43 -24.55
C GLN A 90 -9.44 13.59 -23.55
N LEU A 91 -10.76 13.49 -23.75
CA LEU A 91 -11.63 12.63 -22.96
C LEU A 91 -11.21 11.15 -23.09
N ASN A 92 -10.99 10.68 -24.32
CA ASN A 92 -10.52 9.31 -24.57
C ASN A 92 -9.14 9.02 -23.98
N GLU A 93 -8.22 9.96 -24.00
CA GLU A 93 -6.93 9.83 -23.33
C GLU A 93 -7.06 9.74 -21.81
N SER A 94 -7.94 10.55 -21.24
CA SER A 94 -8.24 10.52 -19.80
C SER A 94 -8.90 9.21 -19.37
N LEU A 95 -9.78 8.64 -20.19
CA LEU A 95 -10.35 7.31 -19.96
C LEU A 95 -9.31 6.20 -20.01
N LYS A 96 -8.37 6.25 -20.96
CA LYS A 96 -7.25 5.31 -21.02
C LYS A 96 -6.36 5.42 -19.79
N ARG A 97 -6.09 6.64 -19.34
CA ARG A 97 -5.30 6.89 -18.11
C ARG A 97 -6.01 6.34 -16.88
N TYR A 98 -7.29 6.57 -16.75
CA TYR A 98 -8.10 6.02 -15.66
C TYR A 98 -8.03 4.49 -15.63
N ALA A 99 -8.22 3.84 -16.78
CA ALA A 99 -8.15 2.38 -16.88
C ALA A 99 -6.77 1.81 -16.53
N ALA A 100 -5.70 2.53 -16.83
CA ALA A 100 -4.34 2.14 -16.44
C ALA A 100 -4.14 2.26 -14.91
N GLN A 101 -4.59 3.36 -14.32
CA GLN A 101 -4.53 3.60 -12.87
C GLN A 101 -5.36 2.56 -12.09
N GLU A 102 -6.54 2.20 -12.58
CA GLU A 102 -7.40 1.17 -12.00
C GLU A 102 -6.70 -0.20 -11.97
N ARG A 103 -6.05 -0.60 -13.08
CA ARG A 103 -5.28 -1.85 -13.15
C ARG A 103 -4.10 -1.84 -12.18
N GLU A 104 -3.38 -0.73 -12.09
CA GLU A 104 -2.25 -0.59 -11.18
C GLU A 104 -2.71 -0.66 -9.71
N LEU A 105 -3.81 0.00 -9.37
CA LEU A 105 -4.39 -0.05 -8.03
C LEU A 105 -4.84 -1.47 -7.66
N SER A 106 -5.49 -2.18 -8.59
CA SER A 106 -5.90 -3.58 -8.40
C SER A 106 -4.71 -4.51 -8.20
N ALA A 107 -3.63 -4.33 -8.97
CA ALA A 107 -2.40 -5.10 -8.81
C ALA A 107 -1.72 -4.84 -7.46
N LEU A 108 -1.66 -3.58 -7.01
CA LEU A 108 -1.12 -3.22 -5.69
C LEU A 108 -1.98 -3.75 -4.54
N ALA A 109 -3.31 -3.79 -4.70
CA ALA A 109 -4.21 -4.35 -3.70
C ALA A 109 -3.98 -5.87 -3.55
N GLN A 110 -3.80 -6.57 -4.67
CA GLN A 110 -3.52 -8.02 -4.67
C GLN A 110 -2.12 -8.34 -4.10
N ALA A 111 -1.10 -7.53 -4.41
CA ALA A 111 0.27 -7.74 -3.96
C ALA A 111 0.48 -7.44 -2.46
N GLY A 112 -0.27 -6.51 -1.90
CA GLY A 112 -0.13 -6.06 -0.51
C GLY A 112 -0.83 -6.93 0.54
N GLY A 113 -1.43 -8.06 0.15
CA GLY A 113 -2.28 -8.87 1.04
C GLY A 113 -3.62 -8.19 1.30
N THR A 114 -4.69 -8.92 1.09
CA THR A 114 -6.05 -8.37 1.14
C THR A 114 -6.45 -8.01 2.58
N ASN A 115 -6.42 -6.74 2.91
CA ASN A 115 -7.07 -6.26 4.12
C ASN A 115 -8.60 -6.35 3.90
N PRO A 116 -9.37 -7.03 4.75
CA PRO A 116 -10.83 -7.14 4.61
C PRO A 116 -11.53 -5.78 4.48
N ALA A 117 -10.97 -4.75 5.11
CA ALA A 117 -11.50 -3.38 5.02
C ALA A 117 -11.32 -2.71 3.64
N GLU A 118 -10.40 -3.22 2.80
CA GLU A 118 -10.15 -2.71 1.45
C GLU A 118 -10.94 -3.48 0.37
N GLN A 119 -11.42 -4.69 0.68
CA GLN A 119 -12.15 -5.53 -0.28
C GLN A 119 -13.49 -4.94 -0.70
N ALA A 120 -14.28 -4.45 0.24
CA ALA A 120 -15.59 -3.91 -0.04
C ALA A 120 -15.52 -2.66 -0.95
N PRO A 121 -14.70 -1.63 -0.68
CA PRO A 121 -14.53 -0.49 -1.58
C PRO A 121 -13.99 -0.87 -2.97
N MET A 122 -13.13 -1.88 -3.08
CA MET A 122 -12.60 -2.33 -4.38
C MET A 122 -13.69 -3.00 -5.22
N GLN A 123 -14.54 -3.82 -4.63
CA GLN A 123 -15.69 -4.44 -5.31
C GLN A 123 -16.68 -3.37 -5.79
N ASP A 124 -16.93 -2.33 -4.99
CA ASP A 124 -17.79 -1.22 -5.37
C ASP A 124 -17.22 -0.45 -6.56
N ILE A 125 -15.90 -0.18 -6.57
CA ILE A 125 -15.21 0.47 -7.71
C ILE A 125 -15.34 -0.38 -8.97
N GLU A 126 -15.11 -1.69 -8.89
CA GLU A 126 -15.28 -2.60 -10.05
C GLU A 126 -16.72 -2.66 -10.56
N ALA A 127 -17.69 -2.68 -9.65
CA ALA A 127 -19.12 -2.70 -10.01
C ALA A 127 -19.52 -1.40 -10.73
N ILE A 128 -19.11 -0.24 -10.20
CA ILE A 128 -19.36 1.06 -10.80
C ILE A 128 -18.67 1.17 -12.16
N ALA A 129 -17.41 0.76 -12.26
CA ALA A 129 -16.65 0.79 -13.51
C ALA A 129 -17.31 -0.06 -14.61
N LYS A 130 -17.82 -1.24 -14.26
CA LYS A 130 -18.57 -2.11 -15.19
C LYS A 130 -19.86 -1.47 -15.71
N THR A 131 -20.56 -0.73 -14.85
CA THR A 131 -21.84 -0.11 -15.21
C THR A 131 -21.63 1.16 -16.04
N THR A 132 -20.59 1.94 -15.74
CA THR A 132 -20.37 3.26 -16.36
C THR A 132 -19.57 3.18 -17.66
N ARG A 133 -18.73 2.15 -17.84
CA ARG A 133 -17.87 2.01 -19.02
C ARG A 133 -18.60 1.87 -20.36
N PRO A 134 -19.72 1.13 -20.47
CA PRO A 134 -20.47 1.05 -21.75
C PRO A 134 -21.24 2.32 -22.10
N GLU A 135 -21.53 3.20 -21.13
CA GLU A 135 -22.23 4.46 -21.39
C GLU A 135 -21.29 5.59 -21.88
N LEU A 136 -19.97 5.38 -21.80
CA LEU A 136 -18.94 6.34 -22.20
C LEU A 136 -18.28 6.03 -23.56
N GLN A 137 -18.69 4.95 -24.22
CA GLN A 137 -18.29 4.55 -25.59
C GLN A 137 -19.34 4.94 -26.63
#